data_5cc27fa5eb3eaf967be0efd2d3624645
#
_entry.id   5cc27fa5eb3eaf967be0efd2d3624645
#
_cell.length_a   1.000
_cell.length_b   1.000
_cell.length_c   1.000
_cell.angle_alpha   90.00
_cell.angle_beta   90.00
_cell.angle_gamma   90.00
#
_symmetry.space_group_name_H-M   'P 1'
#
loop_
_entity.id
_entity.type
_entity.pdbx_description
1 polymer ?
#
loop_
_entity_poly.entity_id
_entity_poly.type
_entity_poly.pdbx_seq_one_letter_code
_entity_poly.pdbx_strand_id
1 'polypeptide(L)'
;TFVYNHHNREKLDTSLVISADETAKRIANGEHYVIRFKTPVNETLHLHDIIRGEVKFETNLLDDKVLFKSDGMPTYHLANIVDDHLMETSHVIRGEEWLPSMPLHVLLYRAFGWQAPEFAHLPLIMKPIGNGKLSKRDGDKLGFPVFPLDWKTPEGISSGYREKGFFPEAVINFLALLGWNDGTDKELFTLDELVAAFDLNRVHKAGAKFDPEKNKWFNHQYLIKQKDTTLAQAYAPILNEKGYSVADNVLIKVVSLIKERAHFVSEFWEMSDFFFVAPTTYDEKASKNWKPETPTLMQELISVVEGITDFTAMNIETIVKDWITKNEIGIGKIMQPFRLSLVGALKGPHLFDIVEVIGKDETINRIQKAIATL
;
A
#
# COMPACT_ATOMS: atom_id res chain seq x y z
N THR A 1 15.08 21.54 -30.92
CA THR A 1 15.97 21.92 -29.78
C THR A 1 17.42 21.75 -30.24
N PHE A 2 18.27 22.77 -30.00
CA PHE A 2 19.69 22.67 -30.31
C PHE A 2 20.37 21.66 -29.39
N VAL A 3 21.13 20.72 -29.97
CA VAL A 3 21.90 19.71 -29.24
C VAL A 3 23.39 20.00 -29.40
N TYR A 4 24.08 20.24 -28.30
CA TYR A 4 25.53 20.48 -28.31
C TYR A 4 26.26 19.12 -28.27
N ASN A 5 27.00 18.82 -29.35
CA ASN A 5 27.72 17.55 -29.54
C ASN A 5 28.95 17.72 -30.47
N HIS A 6 29.59 16.62 -30.81
CA HIS A 6 30.78 16.59 -31.65
C HIS A 6 30.60 17.25 -33.03
N HIS A 7 29.39 17.37 -33.60
CA HIS A 7 29.18 18.00 -34.92
C HIS A 7 29.26 19.54 -34.90
N ASN A 8 29.06 20.14 -33.74
CA ASN A 8 28.95 21.60 -33.62
C ASN A 8 29.86 22.24 -32.56
N ARG A 9 30.50 21.46 -31.66
CA ARG A 9 31.33 22.01 -30.59
C ARG A 9 32.52 22.86 -31.07
N GLU A 10 33.04 22.55 -32.30
CA GLU A 10 34.13 23.32 -32.93
C GLU A 10 33.62 24.50 -33.78
N LYS A 11 32.32 24.70 -33.88
CA LYS A 11 31.66 25.81 -34.57
C LYS A 11 31.15 26.88 -33.61
N LEU A 12 31.36 26.68 -32.34
CA LEU A 12 30.88 27.54 -31.27
C LEU A 12 32.03 28.15 -30.52
N ASP A 13 31.75 29.20 -29.76
CA ASP A 13 32.72 29.93 -28.96
C ASP A 13 33.09 29.12 -27.70
N THR A 14 34.05 28.24 -27.84
CA THR A 14 34.47 27.27 -26.83
C THR A 14 35.98 27.25 -26.67
N SER A 15 36.49 26.73 -25.57
CA SER A 15 37.94 26.51 -25.33
C SER A 15 38.59 25.51 -26.30
N LEU A 16 37.83 24.89 -27.20
CA LEU A 16 38.36 24.07 -28.29
C LEU A 16 38.68 24.89 -29.53
N VAL A 17 38.13 26.11 -29.61
CA VAL A 17 38.25 27.01 -30.77
C VAL A 17 39.07 28.26 -30.43
N ILE A 18 38.82 28.86 -29.30
CA ILE A 18 39.57 30.02 -28.79
C ILE A 18 40.86 29.59 -28.06
N SER A 19 41.89 30.44 -28.06
CA SER A 19 43.15 30.11 -27.39
C SER A 19 42.99 30.00 -25.84
N ALA A 20 43.93 29.31 -25.22
CA ALA A 20 43.95 29.18 -23.76
C ALA A 20 44.09 30.56 -23.06
N ASP A 21 44.89 31.46 -23.65
CA ASP A 21 45.08 32.83 -23.09
C ASP A 21 43.78 33.65 -23.20
N GLU A 22 43.06 33.57 -24.32
CA GLU A 22 41.77 34.24 -24.48
C GLU A 22 40.72 33.66 -23.56
N THR A 23 40.70 32.33 -23.38
CA THR A 23 39.80 31.63 -22.45
C THR A 23 40.06 32.12 -20.99
N ALA A 24 41.34 32.16 -20.58
CA ALA A 24 41.72 32.64 -19.23
C ALA A 24 41.35 34.12 -19.03
N LYS A 25 41.55 34.96 -20.06
CA LYS A 25 41.20 36.39 -20.03
C LYS A 25 39.70 36.59 -19.88
N ARG A 26 38.85 35.85 -20.59
CA ARG A 26 37.39 35.93 -20.51
C ARG A 26 36.89 35.48 -19.12
N ILE A 27 37.46 34.42 -18.58
CA ILE A 27 37.14 33.94 -17.21
C ILE A 27 37.55 35.03 -16.19
N ALA A 28 38.75 35.59 -16.32
CA ALA A 28 39.20 36.64 -15.42
C ALA A 28 38.33 37.92 -15.48
N ASN A 29 37.77 38.23 -16.64
CA ASN A 29 36.82 39.31 -16.87
C ASN A 29 35.41 39.05 -16.34
N GLY A 30 35.13 37.84 -15.78
CA GLY A 30 33.85 37.49 -15.21
C GLY A 30 32.79 37.06 -16.23
N GLU A 31 33.20 36.69 -17.46
CA GLU A 31 32.24 36.13 -18.42
C GLU A 31 31.66 34.84 -17.92
N HIS A 32 30.33 34.69 -18.09
CA HIS A 32 29.63 33.45 -17.72
C HIS A 32 30.00 32.30 -18.62
N TYR A 33 30.37 31.18 -18.05
CA TYR A 33 30.70 29.97 -18.80
C TYR A 33 30.14 28.74 -18.14
N VAL A 34 30.12 27.62 -18.89
CA VAL A 34 29.75 26.29 -18.38
C VAL A 34 30.87 25.32 -18.71
N ILE A 35 31.03 24.27 -17.89
CA ILE A 35 31.95 23.18 -18.19
C ILE A 35 31.13 22.02 -18.77
N ARG A 36 31.53 21.52 -19.96
CA ARG A 36 30.89 20.38 -20.61
C ARG A 36 31.82 19.17 -20.65
N PHE A 37 31.21 17.99 -20.62
CA PHE A 37 31.94 16.78 -20.93
C PHE A 37 32.19 16.71 -22.42
N LYS A 38 33.47 16.55 -22.83
CA LYS A 38 33.84 16.30 -24.21
C LYS A 38 33.69 14.81 -24.51
N THR A 39 32.54 14.42 -25.05
CA THR A 39 32.25 13.03 -25.37
C THR A 39 33.20 12.49 -26.44
N PRO A 40 33.82 11.32 -26.25
CA PRO A 40 34.61 10.67 -27.27
C PRO A 40 33.74 10.36 -28.51
N VAL A 41 34.35 10.30 -29.69
CA VAL A 41 33.65 10.00 -30.93
C VAL A 41 34.07 8.65 -31.47
N ASN A 42 33.22 8.05 -32.31
CA ASN A 42 33.47 6.79 -33.00
C ASN A 42 33.83 5.62 -32.05
N GLU A 43 33.22 5.58 -30.92
CA GLU A 43 33.37 4.50 -29.92
C GLU A 43 32.02 3.86 -29.63
N THR A 44 31.98 2.52 -29.62
CA THR A 44 30.83 1.76 -29.09
C THR A 44 31.13 1.34 -27.66
N LEU A 45 30.34 1.83 -26.69
CA LEU A 45 30.44 1.41 -25.31
C LEU A 45 29.64 0.11 -25.10
N HIS A 46 30.31 -0.92 -24.64
CA HIS A 46 29.70 -2.17 -24.19
C HIS A 46 29.62 -2.11 -22.65
N LEU A 47 28.41 -1.98 -22.13
CA LEU A 47 28.17 -1.80 -20.70
C LEU A 47 27.33 -2.94 -20.18
N HIS A 48 27.61 -3.37 -18.97
CA HIS A 48 26.85 -4.40 -18.29
C HIS A 48 25.91 -3.76 -17.25
N ASP A 49 24.66 -4.21 -17.24
CA ASP A 49 23.67 -3.88 -16.22
C ASP A 49 23.13 -5.17 -15.63
N ILE A 50 23.09 -5.29 -14.31
CA ILE A 50 22.72 -6.54 -13.62
C ILE A 50 21.34 -7.04 -14.09
N ILE A 51 20.39 -6.11 -14.30
CA ILE A 51 19.02 -6.47 -14.67
C ILE A 51 18.84 -6.52 -16.20
N ARG A 52 19.37 -5.52 -16.92
CA ARG A 52 19.18 -5.39 -18.38
C ARG A 52 20.12 -6.28 -19.18
N GLY A 53 21.23 -6.70 -18.58
CA GLY A 53 22.32 -7.44 -19.25
C GLY A 53 23.21 -6.51 -20.06
N GLU A 54 23.76 -7.01 -21.17
CA GLU A 54 24.62 -6.24 -22.05
C GLU A 54 23.85 -5.15 -22.80
N VAL A 55 24.29 -3.89 -22.63
CA VAL A 55 23.73 -2.71 -23.30
C VAL A 55 24.81 -2.01 -24.11
N LYS A 56 24.48 -1.63 -25.34
CA LYS A 56 25.41 -0.96 -26.25
C LYS A 56 25.00 0.47 -26.51
N PHE A 57 25.97 1.39 -26.47
CA PHE A 57 25.74 2.80 -26.74
C PHE A 57 26.80 3.33 -27.74
N GLU A 58 26.34 3.98 -28.78
CA GLU A 58 27.20 4.68 -29.71
C GLU A 58 27.50 6.09 -29.21
N THR A 59 28.76 6.42 -28.97
CA THR A 59 29.15 7.74 -28.43
C THR A 59 28.78 8.89 -29.35
N ASN A 60 28.70 8.65 -30.65
CA ASN A 60 28.26 9.65 -31.63
C ASN A 60 26.81 10.12 -31.45
N LEU A 61 25.99 9.35 -30.72
CA LEU A 61 24.61 9.70 -30.40
C LEU A 61 24.50 10.50 -29.10
N LEU A 62 25.59 10.62 -28.34
CA LEU A 62 25.60 11.34 -27.08
C LEU A 62 25.89 12.83 -27.32
N ASP A 63 25.31 13.67 -26.48
CA ASP A 63 25.59 15.09 -26.40
C ASP A 63 26.69 15.38 -25.36
N ASP A 64 27.37 16.52 -25.55
CA ASP A 64 28.35 17.01 -24.59
C ASP A 64 27.65 17.72 -23.44
N LYS A 65 27.20 16.94 -22.43
CA LYS A 65 26.42 17.42 -21.31
C LYS A 65 27.16 18.48 -20.51
N VAL A 66 26.39 19.47 -20.02
CA VAL A 66 26.90 20.42 -19.00
C VAL A 66 27.12 19.64 -17.71
N LEU A 67 28.32 19.75 -17.18
CA LEU A 67 28.72 19.19 -15.90
C LEU A 67 28.70 20.23 -14.78
N PHE A 68 29.12 21.47 -15.10
CA PHE A 68 29.19 22.57 -14.17
C PHE A 68 28.53 23.82 -14.79
N LYS A 69 27.57 24.39 -14.06
CA LYS A 69 26.77 25.51 -14.52
C LYS A 69 27.45 26.84 -14.26
N SER A 70 27.00 27.88 -14.98
CA SER A 70 27.51 29.25 -14.82
C SER A 70 27.22 29.88 -13.45
N ASP A 71 26.31 29.33 -12.68
CA ASP A 71 26.00 29.74 -11.30
C ASP A 71 26.97 29.15 -10.26
N GLY A 72 27.99 28.41 -10.68
CA GLY A 72 28.95 27.77 -9.80
C GLY A 72 28.50 26.44 -9.20
N MET A 73 27.38 25.86 -9.69
CA MET A 73 26.85 24.60 -9.19
C MET A 73 27.07 23.45 -10.19
N PRO A 74 27.42 22.25 -9.72
CA PRO A 74 27.46 21.06 -10.59
C PRO A 74 26.05 20.70 -11.05
N THR A 75 25.98 20.03 -12.21
CA THR A 75 24.76 19.34 -12.60
C THR A 75 24.64 18.02 -11.85
N TYR A 76 23.43 17.44 -11.84
CA TYR A 76 23.19 16.13 -11.23
C TYR A 76 24.21 15.07 -11.69
N HIS A 77 24.53 15.03 -12.98
CA HIS A 77 25.45 14.03 -13.53
C HIS A 77 26.86 14.09 -12.89
N LEU A 78 27.41 15.29 -12.70
CA LEU A 78 28.71 15.43 -12.05
C LEU A 78 28.63 15.15 -10.54
N ALA A 79 27.64 15.76 -9.87
CA ALA A 79 27.48 15.60 -8.43
C ALA A 79 27.28 14.13 -8.05
N ASN A 80 26.41 13.40 -8.75
CA ASN A 80 26.13 11.99 -8.50
C ASN A 80 27.41 11.12 -8.61
N ILE A 81 28.22 11.31 -9.67
CA ILE A 81 29.46 10.52 -9.85
C ILE A 81 30.47 10.79 -8.73
N VAL A 82 30.60 12.04 -8.29
CA VAL A 82 31.52 12.41 -7.22
C VAL A 82 31.03 11.85 -5.88
N ASP A 83 29.75 12.00 -5.59
CA ASP A 83 29.14 11.49 -4.35
C ASP A 83 29.23 9.96 -4.29
N ASP A 84 28.85 9.26 -5.35
CA ASP A 84 28.92 7.80 -5.42
C ASP A 84 30.36 7.29 -5.21
N HIS A 85 31.36 7.95 -5.80
CA HIS A 85 32.76 7.60 -5.62
C HIS A 85 33.23 7.83 -4.17
N LEU A 86 32.97 9.02 -3.61
CA LEU A 86 33.41 9.39 -2.27
C LEU A 86 32.68 8.60 -1.17
N MET A 87 31.46 8.17 -1.42
CA MET A 87 30.66 7.32 -0.52
C MET A 87 30.95 5.83 -0.72
N GLU A 88 31.85 5.45 -1.64
CA GLU A 88 32.19 4.06 -1.96
C GLU A 88 30.96 3.23 -2.35
N THR A 89 30.04 3.84 -3.14
CA THR A 89 28.82 3.17 -3.62
C THR A 89 29.21 1.98 -4.51
N SER A 90 28.86 0.78 -4.10
CA SER A 90 29.18 -0.45 -4.84
C SER A 90 28.19 -0.75 -5.96
N HIS A 91 26.90 -0.42 -5.75
CA HIS A 91 25.82 -0.68 -6.70
C HIS A 91 24.94 0.56 -6.85
N VAL A 92 24.72 1.01 -8.08
CA VAL A 92 23.77 2.08 -8.41
C VAL A 92 22.47 1.44 -8.88
N ILE A 93 21.46 1.42 -7.99
CA ILE A 93 20.13 0.85 -8.23
C ILE A 93 19.14 2.00 -8.45
N ARG A 94 18.52 2.08 -9.63
CA ARG A 94 17.58 3.17 -9.98
C ARG A 94 16.59 2.75 -11.05
N GLY A 95 15.58 3.57 -11.32
CA GLY A 95 14.60 3.30 -12.37
C GLY A 95 15.20 3.34 -13.78
N GLU A 96 14.65 2.53 -14.68
CA GLU A 96 15.13 2.38 -16.06
C GLU A 96 15.09 3.69 -16.89
N GLU A 97 14.35 4.70 -16.45
CA GLU A 97 14.36 6.03 -17.07
C GLU A 97 15.74 6.70 -17.03
N TRP A 98 16.63 6.22 -16.18
CA TRP A 98 18.02 6.69 -16.06
C TRP A 98 19.01 5.89 -16.89
N LEU A 99 18.60 4.80 -17.53
CA LEU A 99 19.46 3.98 -18.39
C LEU A 99 20.16 4.80 -19.49
N PRO A 100 19.50 5.78 -20.15
CA PRO A 100 20.17 6.65 -21.13
C PRO A 100 21.31 7.51 -20.55
N SER A 101 21.38 7.70 -19.25
CA SER A 101 22.47 8.44 -18.59
C SER A 101 23.68 7.57 -18.24
N MET A 102 23.53 6.25 -18.25
CA MET A 102 24.59 5.29 -17.92
C MET A 102 25.88 5.49 -18.73
N PRO A 103 25.83 5.67 -20.07
CA PRO A 103 27.07 5.87 -20.84
C PRO A 103 27.83 7.13 -20.42
N LEU A 104 27.15 8.24 -20.12
CA LEU A 104 27.81 9.45 -19.63
C LEU A 104 28.47 9.19 -18.28
N HIS A 105 27.78 8.49 -17.36
CA HIS A 105 28.31 8.21 -16.03
C HIS A 105 29.56 7.32 -16.12
N VAL A 106 29.53 6.27 -16.91
CA VAL A 106 30.70 5.40 -17.11
C VAL A 106 31.88 6.16 -17.74
N LEU A 107 31.59 7.05 -18.70
CA LEU A 107 32.62 7.91 -19.31
C LEU A 107 33.21 8.90 -18.31
N LEU A 108 32.43 9.40 -17.36
CA LEU A 108 32.93 10.27 -16.29
C LEU A 108 33.82 9.49 -15.31
N TYR A 109 33.41 8.29 -14.85
CA TYR A 109 34.30 7.44 -14.06
C TYR A 109 35.62 7.17 -14.76
N ARG A 110 35.58 6.86 -16.07
CA ARG A 110 36.76 6.66 -16.90
C ARG A 110 37.64 7.93 -16.96
N ALA A 111 37.03 9.12 -17.15
CA ALA A 111 37.76 10.39 -17.24
C ALA A 111 38.44 10.78 -15.92
N PHE A 112 37.84 10.43 -14.76
CA PHE A 112 38.44 10.63 -13.44
C PHE A 112 39.47 9.55 -13.09
N GLY A 113 39.58 8.47 -13.86
CA GLY A 113 40.42 7.31 -13.51
C GLY A 113 39.85 6.48 -12.33
N TRP A 114 38.55 6.58 -12.10
CA TRP A 114 37.87 5.86 -11.04
C TRP A 114 37.23 4.57 -11.57
N GLN A 115 37.11 3.59 -10.67
CA GLN A 115 36.34 2.38 -10.98
C GLN A 115 34.83 2.71 -10.90
N ALA A 116 34.09 2.33 -11.93
CA ALA A 116 32.63 2.46 -11.91
C ALA A 116 31.98 1.43 -10.99
N PRO A 117 30.89 1.76 -10.30
CA PRO A 117 30.08 0.81 -9.58
C PRO A 117 29.34 -0.15 -10.52
N GLU A 118 28.73 -1.19 -9.97
CA GLU A 118 27.77 -2.01 -10.70
C GLU A 118 26.46 -1.23 -10.91
N PHE A 119 25.81 -1.42 -12.05
CA PHE A 119 24.55 -0.76 -12.37
C PHE A 119 23.39 -1.76 -12.41
N ALA A 120 22.24 -1.35 -11.87
CA ALA A 120 21.00 -2.11 -11.91
C ALA A 120 19.81 -1.18 -12.19
N HIS A 121 19.27 -1.23 -13.42
CA HIS A 121 18.15 -0.40 -13.81
C HIS A 121 16.83 -1.16 -13.67
N LEU A 122 16.09 -0.85 -12.59
CA LEU A 122 14.79 -1.44 -12.24
C LEU A 122 13.72 -1.07 -13.27
N PRO A 123 12.78 -1.98 -13.58
CA PRO A 123 11.64 -1.68 -14.43
C PRO A 123 10.73 -0.62 -13.81
N LEU A 124 9.98 0.08 -14.67
CA LEU A 124 8.98 1.04 -14.21
C LEU A 124 7.80 0.34 -13.53
N ILE A 125 7.27 0.96 -12.49
CA ILE A 125 5.94 0.61 -11.96
C ILE A 125 4.91 1.25 -12.88
N MET A 126 4.06 0.41 -13.48
CA MET A 126 3.06 0.81 -14.47
C MET A 126 1.70 1.07 -13.81
N LYS A 127 0.91 1.94 -14.44
CA LYS A 127 -0.47 2.25 -13.99
C LYS A 127 -1.33 1.00 -13.90
N PRO A 128 -2.28 0.95 -12.94
CA PRO A 128 -3.27 -0.14 -12.86
C PRO A 128 -4.20 -0.17 -14.07
N ILE A 129 -4.53 1.00 -14.63
CA ILE A 129 -5.42 1.18 -15.76
C ILE A 129 -4.71 2.00 -16.85
N GLY A 130 -4.78 1.52 -18.09
CA GLY A 130 -4.11 2.16 -19.24
C GLY A 130 -2.61 1.83 -19.31
N ASN A 131 -1.88 2.62 -20.07
CA ASN A 131 -0.45 2.46 -20.33
C ASN A 131 0.37 3.60 -19.68
N GLY A 132 1.62 3.33 -19.42
CA GLY A 132 2.61 4.29 -18.94
C GLY A 132 2.96 4.15 -17.47
N LYS A 133 3.97 4.90 -17.05
CA LYS A 133 4.51 4.92 -15.68
C LYS A 133 3.47 5.42 -14.70
N LEU A 134 3.35 4.74 -13.56
CA LEU A 134 2.57 5.21 -12.41
C LEU A 134 3.13 6.55 -11.91
N SER A 135 2.26 7.52 -11.75
CA SER A 135 2.59 8.83 -11.19
C SER A 135 1.89 9.06 -9.85
N LYS A 136 2.41 10.02 -9.08
CA LYS A 136 1.79 10.45 -7.81
C LYS A 136 0.33 10.86 -7.98
N ARG A 137 0.02 11.58 -9.09
CA ARG A 137 -1.34 12.02 -9.42
C ARG A 137 -2.30 10.88 -9.77
N ASP A 138 -1.77 9.74 -10.22
CA ASP A 138 -2.62 8.57 -10.50
C ASP A 138 -3.13 7.95 -9.20
N GLY A 139 -2.31 7.89 -8.14
CA GLY A 139 -2.71 7.45 -6.81
C GLY A 139 -3.86 8.29 -6.25
N ASP A 140 -3.72 9.62 -6.28
CA ASP A 140 -4.77 10.55 -5.80
C ASP A 140 -6.09 10.38 -6.56
N LYS A 141 -6.02 10.22 -7.90
CA LYS A 141 -7.21 10.04 -8.74
C LYS A 141 -7.91 8.69 -8.54
N LEU A 142 -7.16 7.65 -8.26
CA LEU A 142 -7.66 6.27 -8.15
C LEU A 142 -7.85 5.84 -6.69
N GLY A 143 -7.52 6.70 -5.72
CA GLY A 143 -7.82 6.52 -4.31
C GLY A 143 -6.88 5.58 -3.55
N PHE A 144 -5.69 5.29 -4.08
CA PHE A 144 -4.68 4.50 -3.38
C PHE A 144 -3.42 5.32 -3.05
N PRO A 145 -2.71 5.01 -1.94
CA PRO A 145 -1.52 5.74 -1.54
C PRO A 145 -0.31 5.39 -2.44
N VAL A 146 0.57 6.37 -2.63
CA VAL A 146 1.86 6.21 -3.31
C VAL A 146 3.04 6.68 -2.44
N PHE A 147 2.75 7.31 -1.32
CA PHE A 147 3.74 7.77 -0.33
C PHE A 147 3.70 6.91 0.93
N PRO A 148 4.80 6.74 1.65
CA PRO A 148 4.79 6.08 2.96
C PRO A 148 3.91 6.80 3.98
N LEU A 149 3.93 8.13 3.98
CA LEU A 149 3.20 9.03 4.86
C LEU A 149 2.39 10.03 4.03
N ASP A 150 1.40 10.66 4.66
CA ASP A 150 0.67 11.77 4.04
C ASP A 150 1.64 12.85 3.54
N TRP A 151 1.46 13.22 2.28
CA TRP A 151 2.24 14.29 1.65
C TRP A 151 1.38 15.54 1.49
N LYS A 152 1.71 16.57 2.27
CA LYS A 152 0.99 17.85 2.28
C LYS A 152 1.63 18.83 1.30
N THR A 153 0.81 19.38 0.41
CA THR A 153 1.18 20.44 -0.53
C THR A 153 0.19 21.60 -0.42
N PRO A 154 0.47 22.77 -0.99
CA PRO A 154 -0.51 23.87 -1.04
C PRO A 154 -1.80 23.48 -1.77
N GLU A 155 -1.74 22.52 -2.72
CA GLU A 155 -2.88 22.06 -3.51
C GLU A 155 -3.73 21.00 -2.79
N GLY A 156 -3.22 20.41 -1.70
CA GLY A 156 -3.95 19.38 -0.94
C GLY A 156 -3.05 18.35 -0.26
N ILE A 157 -3.66 17.26 0.16
CA ILE A 157 -2.98 16.14 0.83
C ILE A 157 -3.08 14.90 -0.06
N SER A 158 -1.92 14.36 -0.43
CA SER A 158 -1.84 13.00 -1.00
C SER A 158 -1.70 12.01 0.13
N SER A 159 -2.61 11.04 0.22
CA SER A 159 -2.64 10.10 1.35
C SER A 159 -1.46 9.13 1.36
N GLY A 160 -0.95 8.88 2.57
CA GLY A 160 0.11 7.93 2.84
C GLY A 160 -0.38 6.51 3.15
N TYR A 161 0.49 5.53 2.99
CA TYR A 161 0.21 4.13 3.34
C TYR A 161 -0.14 3.98 4.82
N ARG A 162 0.61 4.66 5.72
CA ARG A 162 0.40 4.59 7.16
C ARG A 162 -0.97 5.16 7.54
N GLU A 163 -1.33 6.33 7.05
CA GLU A 163 -2.59 7.01 7.36
C GLU A 163 -3.81 6.28 6.75
N LYS A 164 -3.59 5.52 5.67
CA LYS A 164 -4.61 4.59 5.13
C LYS A 164 -4.73 3.28 5.91
N GLY A 165 -3.84 3.04 6.89
CA GLY A 165 -3.89 1.86 7.76
C GLY A 165 -3.23 0.60 7.19
N PHE A 166 -2.32 0.75 6.24
CA PHE A 166 -1.50 -0.39 5.78
C PHE A 166 -0.45 -0.76 6.82
N PHE A 167 -0.26 -2.04 7.04
CA PHE A 167 0.85 -2.55 7.84
C PHE A 167 2.17 -2.42 7.06
N PRO A 168 3.27 -1.97 7.71
CA PRO A 168 4.57 -1.84 7.05
C PRO A 168 5.03 -3.11 6.35
N GLU A 169 4.84 -4.26 6.99
CA GLU A 169 5.22 -5.58 6.46
C GLU A 169 4.43 -5.92 5.19
N ALA A 170 3.15 -5.56 5.14
CA ALA A 170 2.31 -5.77 3.97
C ALA A 170 2.80 -4.93 2.78
N VAL A 171 3.15 -3.66 3.03
CA VAL A 171 3.68 -2.75 2.00
C VAL A 171 5.02 -3.24 1.49
N ILE A 172 5.93 -3.62 2.38
CA ILE A 172 7.27 -4.14 2.00
C ILE A 172 7.12 -5.40 1.15
N ASN A 173 6.28 -6.35 1.56
CA ASN A 173 6.07 -7.59 0.83
C ASN A 173 5.45 -7.33 -0.55
N PHE A 174 4.42 -6.48 -0.62
CA PHE A 174 3.80 -6.09 -1.89
C PHE A 174 4.81 -5.42 -2.84
N LEU A 175 5.60 -4.45 -2.34
CA LEU A 175 6.59 -3.75 -3.14
C LEU A 175 7.72 -4.68 -3.62
N ALA A 176 8.14 -5.63 -2.79
CA ALA A 176 9.16 -6.62 -3.19
C ALA A 176 8.70 -7.44 -4.39
N LEU A 177 7.42 -7.84 -4.44
CA LEU A 177 6.87 -8.63 -5.54
C LEU A 177 6.49 -7.80 -6.78
N LEU A 178 6.64 -6.46 -6.75
CA LEU A 178 6.49 -5.62 -7.92
C LEU A 178 7.72 -5.72 -8.84
N GLY A 179 7.72 -6.75 -9.66
CA GLY A 179 8.79 -7.00 -10.63
C GLY A 179 9.89 -7.93 -10.16
N TRP A 180 9.69 -8.64 -9.03
CA TRP A 180 10.58 -9.68 -8.53
C TRP A 180 9.78 -10.88 -8.00
N ASN A 181 10.38 -12.07 -8.01
CA ASN A 181 9.93 -13.25 -7.27
C ASN A 181 11.13 -14.13 -6.89
N ASP A 182 10.93 -15.01 -5.91
CA ASP A 182 11.96 -15.96 -5.44
C ASP A 182 12.07 -17.22 -6.31
N GLY A 183 11.31 -17.31 -7.41
CA GLY A 183 11.24 -18.47 -8.30
C GLY A 183 10.25 -19.55 -7.85
N THR A 184 9.43 -19.26 -6.84
CA THR A 184 8.34 -20.12 -6.34
C THR A 184 6.99 -19.39 -6.46
N ASP A 185 5.90 -20.08 -6.07
CA ASP A 185 4.56 -19.48 -5.98
C ASP A 185 4.30 -18.80 -4.62
N LYS A 186 5.31 -18.69 -3.76
CA LYS A 186 5.19 -18.04 -2.45
C LYS A 186 4.97 -16.55 -2.63
N GLU A 187 3.94 -16.01 -1.97
CA GLU A 187 3.62 -14.58 -2.01
C GLU A 187 3.80 -13.87 -0.65
N LEU A 188 3.69 -14.60 0.47
CA LEU A 188 3.78 -14.01 1.80
C LEU A 188 5.14 -14.28 2.44
N PHE A 189 5.90 -13.21 2.66
CA PHE A 189 7.25 -13.26 3.21
C PHE A 189 7.36 -12.35 4.43
N THR A 190 8.07 -12.80 5.45
CA THR A 190 8.61 -11.88 6.46
C THR A 190 9.76 -11.06 5.87
N LEU A 191 10.14 -9.98 6.55
CA LEU A 191 11.28 -9.17 6.11
C LEU A 191 12.58 -10.01 6.05
N ASP A 192 12.81 -10.87 7.05
CA ASP A 192 13.99 -11.74 7.10
C ASP A 192 14.00 -12.75 5.95
N GLU A 193 12.84 -13.32 5.60
CA GLU A 193 12.71 -14.19 4.43
C GLU A 193 12.97 -13.44 3.12
N LEU A 194 12.49 -12.18 2.99
CA LEU A 194 12.78 -11.34 1.83
C LEU A 194 14.28 -11.05 1.72
N VAL A 195 14.92 -10.67 2.83
CA VAL A 195 16.38 -10.41 2.87
C VAL A 195 17.17 -11.64 2.45
N ALA A 196 16.76 -12.85 2.90
CA ALA A 196 17.43 -14.10 2.56
C ALA A 196 17.21 -14.53 1.10
N ALA A 197 16.04 -14.23 0.52
CA ALA A 197 15.65 -14.69 -0.81
C ALA A 197 15.98 -13.70 -1.94
N PHE A 198 16.12 -12.39 -1.61
CA PHE A 198 16.25 -11.33 -2.61
C PHE A 198 17.55 -11.43 -3.40
N ASP A 199 17.43 -11.41 -4.74
CA ASP A 199 18.52 -11.41 -5.68
C ASP A 199 18.18 -10.47 -6.85
N LEU A 200 19.03 -9.48 -7.11
CA LEU A 200 18.87 -8.52 -8.23
C LEU A 200 18.79 -9.22 -9.60
N ASN A 201 19.43 -10.36 -9.78
CA ASN A 201 19.38 -11.13 -11.01
C ASN A 201 17.99 -11.72 -11.31
N ARG A 202 17.11 -11.77 -10.31
CA ARG A 202 15.72 -12.25 -10.44
C ARG A 202 14.72 -11.11 -10.68
N VAL A 203 15.17 -9.87 -10.69
CA VAL A 203 14.31 -8.75 -11.05
C VAL A 203 13.93 -8.84 -12.52
N HIS A 204 12.63 -8.72 -12.79
CA HIS A 204 12.09 -8.81 -14.14
C HIS A 204 12.51 -7.59 -14.98
N LYS A 205 12.73 -7.80 -16.28
CA LYS A 205 13.04 -6.69 -17.22
C LYS A 205 11.81 -5.87 -17.58
N ALA A 206 10.62 -6.48 -17.57
CA ALA A 206 9.37 -5.82 -17.93
C ALA A 206 8.79 -5.03 -16.76
N GLY A 207 8.13 -3.89 -17.06
CA GLY A 207 7.45 -3.09 -16.05
C GLY A 207 6.37 -3.87 -15.30
N ALA A 208 6.34 -3.71 -13.99
CA ALA A 208 5.34 -4.34 -13.12
C ALA A 208 4.09 -3.47 -13.02
N LYS A 209 2.92 -4.05 -13.26
CA LYS A 209 1.65 -3.35 -13.14
C LYS A 209 1.26 -3.24 -11.66
N PHE A 210 1.02 -2.03 -11.19
CA PHE A 210 0.51 -1.80 -9.84
C PHE A 210 -0.94 -2.29 -9.74
N ASP A 211 -1.23 -3.16 -8.78
CA ASP A 211 -2.56 -3.68 -8.53
C ASP A 211 -3.04 -3.25 -7.13
N PRO A 212 -3.97 -2.26 -7.04
CA PRO A 212 -4.48 -1.79 -5.75
C PRO A 212 -5.24 -2.86 -4.97
N GLU A 213 -5.96 -3.77 -5.65
CA GLU A 213 -6.71 -4.83 -4.97
C GLU A 213 -5.77 -5.89 -4.41
N LYS A 214 -4.72 -6.25 -5.14
CA LYS A 214 -3.66 -7.12 -4.63
C LYS A 214 -2.95 -6.49 -3.43
N ASN A 215 -2.73 -5.17 -3.44
CA ASN A 215 -2.15 -4.44 -2.30
C ASN A 215 -3.04 -4.52 -1.05
N LYS A 216 -4.37 -4.34 -1.19
CA LYS A 216 -5.34 -4.55 -0.11
C LYS A 216 -5.35 -5.99 0.39
N TRP A 217 -5.28 -6.95 -0.54
CA TRP A 217 -5.18 -8.37 -0.20
C TRP A 217 -3.95 -8.66 0.67
N PHE A 218 -2.79 -8.10 0.33
CA PHE A 218 -1.60 -8.22 1.18
C PHE A 218 -1.89 -7.65 2.58
N ASN A 219 -2.48 -6.45 2.67
CA ASN A 219 -2.80 -5.87 3.96
C ASN A 219 -3.72 -6.76 4.79
N HIS A 220 -4.76 -7.33 4.18
CA HIS A 220 -5.65 -8.30 4.82
C HIS A 220 -4.88 -9.52 5.35
N GLN A 221 -3.96 -10.10 4.56
CA GLN A 221 -3.17 -11.27 4.99
C GLN A 221 -2.28 -10.97 6.21
N TYR A 222 -1.79 -9.75 6.35
CA TYR A 222 -1.03 -9.32 7.52
C TYR A 222 -1.94 -8.92 8.68
N LEU A 223 -3.10 -8.34 8.43
CA LEU A 223 -4.10 -8.01 9.44
C LEU A 223 -4.57 -9.25 10.19
N ILE A 224 -4.98 -10.30 9.47
CA ILE A 224 -5.50 -11.54 10.10
C ILE A 224 -4.45 -12.28 10.95
N LYS A 225 -3.16 -12.09 10.65
CA LYS A 225 -2.04 -12.65 11.43
C LYS A 225 -1.73 -11.86 12.71
N GLN A 226 -2.25 -10.62 12.84
CA GLN A 226 -2.06 -9.83 14.05
C GLN A 226 -2.78 -10.46 15.24
N LYS A 227 -2.21 -10.28 16.43
CA LYS A 227 -2.89 -10.66 17.67
C LYS A 227 -4.14 -9.81 17.86
N ASP A 228 -5.22 -10.43 18.31
CA ASP A 228 -6.49 -9.72 18.57
C ASP A 228 -6.30 -8.56 19.56
N THR A 229 -5.41 -8.72 20.54
CA THR A 229 -5.04 -7.67 21.48
C THR A 229 -4.42 -6.45 20.80
N THR A 230 -3.53 -6.65 19.82
CA THR A 230 -2.91 -5.57 19.04
C THR A 230 -3.94 -4.83 18.19
N LEU A 231 -4.82 -5.59 17.52
CA LEU A 231 -5.89 -4.99 16.71
C LEU A 231 -6.93 -4.27 17.58
N ALA A 232 -7.25 -4.79 18.77
CA ALA A 232 -8.14 -4.14 19.73
C ALA A 232 -7.56 -2.79 20.20
N GLN A 233 -6.26 -2.74 20.52
CA GLN A 233 -5.58 -1.49 20.85
C GLN A 233 -5.60 -0.46 19.70
N ALA A 234 -5.46 -0.93 18.46
CA ALA A 234 -5.56 -0.06 17.29
C ALA A 234 -7.00 0.40 17.00
N TYR A 235 -8.00 -0.40 17.38
CA TYR A 235 -9.43 -0.08 17.20
C TYR A 235 -9.99 0.83 18.31
N ALA A 236 -9.50 0.75 19.52
CA ALA A 236 -9.99 1.53 20.67
C ALA A 236 -10.06 3.05 20.42
N PRO A 237 -9.07 3.72 19.80
CA PRO A 237 -9.17 5.14 19.45
C PRO A 237 -10.36 5.46 18.54
N ILE A 238 -10.65 4.60 17.56
CA ILE A 238 -11.78 4.79 16.63
C ILE A 238 -13.12 4.73 17.37
N LEU A 239 -13.26 3.79 18.34
CA LEU A 239 -14.43 3.72 19.20
C LEU A 239 -14.57 4.95 20.09
N ASN A 240 -13.48 5.42 20.68
CA ASN A 240 -13.48 6.62 21.52
C ASN A 240 -13.93 7.86 20.74
N GLU A 241 -13.51 8.02 19.49
CA GLU A 241 -13.98 9.11 18.60
C GLU A 241 -15.48 9.01 18.31
N LYS A 242 -16.06 7.80 18.34
CA LYS A 242 -17.49 7.55 18.21
C LYS A 242 -18.25 7.72 19.54
N GLY A 243 -17.55 7.97 20.64
CA GLY A 243 -18.14 8.16 21.98
C GLY A 243 -18.33 6.87 22.77
N TYR A 244 -17.72 5.75 22.36
CA TYR A 244 -17.82 4.46 23.05
C TYR A 244 -16.54 4.11 23.76
N SER A 245 -16.64 3.80 25.07
CA SER A 245 -15.55 3.21 25.86
C SER A 245 -15.93 1.77 26.21
N VAL A 246 -15.11 0.83 25.80
CA VAL A 246 -15.40 -0.61 25.88
C VAL A 246 -14.27 -1.30 26.65
N ALA A 247 -14.62 -2.26 27.51
CA ALA A 247 -13.62 -3.05 28.23
C ALA A 247 -12.77 -3.88 27.24
N ASP A 248 -11.47 -3.99 27.52
CA ASP A 248 -10.50 -4.62 26.62
C ASP A 248 -10.88 -6.06 26.23
N ASN A 249 -11.37 -6.86 27.19
CA ASN A 249 -11.77 -8.24 26.93
C ASN A 249 -12.95 -8.32 25.93
N VAL A 250 -13.91 -7.40 26.02
CA VAL A 250 -15.03 -7.32 25.06
C VAL A 250 -14.53 -6.90 23.70
N LEU A 251 -13.67 -5.89 23.65
CA LEU A 251 -13.11 -5.39 22.40
C LEU A 251 -12.26 -6.45 21.68
N ILE A 252 -11.44 -7.19 22.42
CA ILE A 252 -10.65 -8.33 21.89
C ILE A 252 -11.60 -9.39 21.31
N LYS A 253 -12.69 -9.74 22.00
CA LYS A 253 -13.69 -10.69 21.48
C LYS A 253 -14.36 -10.18 20.22
N VAL A 254 -14.78 -8.91 20.15
CA VAL A 254 -15.36 -8.31 18.95
C VAL A 254 -14.38 -8.38 17.78
N VAL A 255 -13.12 -7.98 17.97
CA VAL A 255 -12.09 -8.02 16.95
C VAL A 255 -11.88 -9.45 16.42
N SER A 256 -11.83 -10.45 17.29
CA SER A 256 -11.68 -11.86 16.88
C SER A 256 -12.81 -12.34 15.97
N LEU A 257 -14.02 -11.78 16.12
CA LEU A 257 -15.19 -12.14 15.32
C LEU A 257 -15.27 -11.46 13.95
N ILE A 258 -14.54 -10.35 13.76
CA ILE A 258 -14.69 -9.53 12.54
C ILE A 258 -13.42 -9.45 11.68
N LYS A 259 -12.22 -9.65 12.25
CA LYS A 259 -10.93 -9.40 11.55
C LYS A 259 -10.78 -10.17 10.24
N GLU A 260 -11.34 -11.38 10.15
CA GLU A 260 -11.25 -12.24 8.95
C GLU A 260 -11.93 -11.64 7.71
N ARG A 261 -12.73 -10.60 7.88
CA ARG A 261 -13.50 -9.95 6.80
C ARG A 261 -12.98 -8.55 6.46
N ALA A 262 -12.06 -8.02 7.26
CA ALA A 262 -11.58 -6.67 7.14
C ALA A 262 -10.24 -6.60 6.39
N HIS A 263 -10.03 -5.56 5.61
CA HIS A 263 -8.74 -5.24 5.00
C HIS A 263 -7.97 -4.22 5.85
N PHE A 264 -8.69 -3.39 6.60
CA PHE A 264 -8.13 -2.32 7.44
C PHE A 264 -8.84 -2.26 8.80
N VAL A 265 -8.12 -1.83 9.84
CA VAL A 265 -8.70 -1.59 11.16
C VAL A 265 -9.79 -0.50 11.10
N SER A 266 -9.68 0.47 10.21
CA SER A 266 -10.69 1.51 10.00
C SER A 266 -12.06 0.97 9.56
N GLU A 267 -12.11 -0.23 8.99
CA GLU A 267 -13.37 -0.89 8.58
C GLU A 267 -14.08 -1.59 9.74
N PHE A 268 -13.42 -1.75 10.89
CA PHE A 268 -13.97 -2.49 12.03
C PHE A 268 -15.27 -1.88 12.56
N TRP A 269 -15.41 -0.56 12.55
CA TRP A 269 -16.64 0.09 12.98
C TRP A 269 -17.86 -0.36 12.18
N GLU A 270 -17.77 -0.31 10.84
CA GLU A 270 -18.90 -0.70 9.98
C GLU A 270 -19.26 -2.19 10.07
N MET A 271 -18.29 -3.01 10.53
CA MET A 271 -18.46 -4.45 10.72
C MET A 271 -18.93 -4.82 12.13
N SER A 272 -18.88 -3.89 13.11
CA SER A 272 -19.10 -4.17 14.52
C SER A 272 -19.96 -3.15 15.26
N ASP A 273 -20.47 -2.11 14.60
CA ASP A 273 -21.30 -1.06 15.19
C ASP A 273 -22.46 -1.62 16.02
N PHE A 274 -23.09 -2.69 15.54
CA PHE A 274 -24.20 -3.36 16.21
C PHE A 274 -23.84 -4.02 17.55
N PHE A 275 -22.58 -4.25 17.88
CA PHE A 275 -22.19 -4.70 19.20
C PHE A 275 -22.34 -3.59 20.25
N PHE A 276 -22.22 -2.33 19.85
CA PHE A 276 -22.18 -1.16 20.71
C PHE A 276 -23.47 -0.34 20.64
N VAL A 277 -24.20 -0.42 19.52
CA VAL A 277 -25.39 0.38 19.24
C VAL A 277 -26.54 -0.51 18.82
N ALA A 278 -27.66 -0.39 19.54
CA ALA A 278 -28.90 -1.07 19.14
C ALA A 278 -29.41 -0.51 17.80
N PRO A 279 -29.94 -1.34 16.90
CA PRO A 279 -30.48 -0.86 15.62
C PRO A 279 -31.64 0.11 15.84
N THR A 280 -31.62 1.20 15.09
CA THR A 280 -32.73 2.19 15.05
C THR A 280 -33.59 2.02 13.80
N THR A 281 -33.06 1.33 12.80
CA THR A 281 -33.73 1.01 11.52
C THR A 281 -33.48 -0.44 11.17
N TYR A 282 -34.35 -1.00 10.36
CA TYR A 282 -34.28 -2.38 9.92
C TYR A 282 -34.24 -2.46 8.40
N ASP A 283 -33.40 -3.35 7.85
CA ASP A 283 -33.26 -3.55 6.41
C ASP A 283 -34.61 -4.00 5.80
N GLU A 284 -35.07 -3.28 4.78
CA GLU A 284 -36.38 -3.51 4.16
C GLU A 284 -36.52 -4.91 3.54
N LYS A 285 -35.44 -5.47 2.97
CA LYS A 285 -35.46 -6.81 2.39
C LYS A 285 -35.50 -7.89 3.47
N ALA A 286 -34.73 -7.70 4.53
CA ALA A 286 -34.72 -8.59 5.67
C ALA A 286 -36.05 -8.56 6.45
N SER A 287 -36.69 -7.40 6.56
CA SER A 287 -37.98 -7.22 7.21
C SER A 287 -39.14 -7.97 6.53
N LYS A 288 -38.99 -8.37 5.26
CA LYS A 288 -39.98 -9.25 4.59
C LYS A 288 -40.05 -10.64 5.21
N ASN A 289 -39.06 -11.04 6.00
CA ASN A 289 -39.05 -12.29 6.77
C ASN A 289 -39.77 -12.16 8.11
N TRP A 290 -40.15 -10.95 8.51
CA TRP A 290 -40.99 -10.69 9.68
C TRP A 290 -42.46 -10.95 9.31
N LYS A 291 -43.02 -12.08 9.79
CA LYS A 291 -44.35 -12.56 9.44
C LYS A 291 -45.32 -12.27 10.59
N PRO A 292 -46.67 -12.37 10.38
CA PRO A 292 -47.64 -12.11 11.44
C PRO A 292 -47.45 -12.93 12.71
N GLU A 293 -46.90 -14.15 12.61
CA GLU A 293 -46.57 -15.01 13.74
C GLU A 293 -45.24 -14.68 14.42
N THR A 294 -44.36 -13.88 13.80
CA THR A 294 -43.01 -13.60 14.31
C THR A 294 -43.02 -12.91 15.67
N PRO A 295 -43.88 -11.91 15.96
CA PRO A 295 -43.90 -11.28 17.29
C PRO A 295 -44.13 -12.29 18.42
N THR A 296 -45.06 -13.24 18.24
CA THR A 296 -45.34 -14.29 19.25
C THR A 296 -44.12 -15.20 19.43
N LEU A 297 -43.51 -15.65 18.36
CA LEU A 297 -42.31 -16.49 18.42
C LEU A 297 -41.11 -15.76 19.06
N MET A 298 -40.97 -14.47 18.84
CA MET A 298 -39.93 -13.67 19.48
C MET A 298 -40.19 -13.43 20.94
N GLN A 299 -41.47 -13.30 21.35
CA GLN A 299 -41.84 -13.23 22.77
C GLN A 299 -41.55 -14.54 23.52
N GLU A 300 -41.81 -15.67 22.89
CA GLU A 300 -41.44 -16.98 23.43
C GLU A 300 -39.92 -17.14 23.55
N LEU A 301 -39.17 -16.68 22.51
CA LEU A 301 -37.72 -16.68 22.55
C LEU A 301 -37.15 -15.84 23.69
N ILE A 302 -37.77 -14.68 24.03
CA ILE A 302 -37.40 -13.89 25.21
C ILE A 302 -37.46 -14.75 26.48
N SER A 303 -38.57 -15.48 26.67
CA SER A 303 -38.73 -16.35 27.85
C SER A 303 -37.67 -17.46 27.93
N VAL A 304 -37.27 -18.00 26.78
CA VAL A 304 -36.16 -18.95 26.70
C VAL A 304 -34.84 -18.30 27.11
N VAL A 305 -34.52 -17.11 26.57
CA VAL A 305 -33.30 -16.38 26.86
C VAL A 305 -33.20 -15.96 28.31
N GLU A 306 -34.30 -15.53 28.92
CA GLU A 306 -34.39 -15.19 30.36
C GLU A 306 -33.96 -16.36 31.24
N GLY A 307 -34.37 -17.59 30.90
CA GLY A 307 -34.06 -18.81 31.65
C GLY A 307 -32.61 -19.28 31.57
N ILE A 308 -31.78 -18.72 30.67
CA ILE A 308 -30.39 -19.15 30.49
C ILE A 308 -29.52 -18.58 31.62
N THR A 309 -28.86 -19.42 32.39
CA THR A 309 -27.92 -19.01 33.45
C THR A 309 -26.47 -18.88 32.96
N ASP A 310 -25.98 -19.86 32.19
CA ASP A 310 -24.68 -19.79 31.54
C ASP A 310 -24.83 -19.14 30.16
N PHE A 311 -24.49 -17.84 30.08
CA PHE A 311 -24.73 -17.01 28.89
C PHE A 311 -23.55 -17.04 27.91
N THR A 312 -22.98 -18.23 27.63
CA THR A 312 -21.98 -18.48 26.60
C THR A 312 -22.65 -18.78 25.27
N ALA A 313 -22.00 -18.38 24.13
CA ALA A 313 -22.54 -18.57 22.78
C ALA A 313 -22.96 -20.03 22.50
N MET A 314 -22.12 -20.98 22.91
CA MET A 314 -22.36 -22.41 22.72
C MET A 314 -23.60 -22.90 23.50
N ASN A 315 -23.75 -22.47 24.77
CA ASN A 315 -24.88 -22.87 25.60
C ASN A 315 -26.17 -22.20 25.13
N ILE A 316 -26.14 -20.92 24.79
CA ILE A 316 -27.28 -20.19 24.22
C ILE A 316 -27.74 -20.88 22.93
N GLU A 317 -26.81 -21.21 22.03
CA GLU A 317 -27.12 -21.90 20.79
C GLU A 317 -27.81 -23.23 21.01
N THR A 318 -27.27 -24.02 21.94
CA THR A 318 -27.82 -25.34 22.26
C THR A 318 -29.26 -25.20 22.80
N ILE A 319 -29.50 -24.36 23.79
CA ILE A 319 -30.81 -24.17 24.41
C ILE A 319 -31.84 -23.63 23.39
N VAL A 320 -31.47 -22.66 22.59
CA VAL A 320 -32.36 -22.08 21.56
C VAL A 320 -32.69 -23.10 20.47
N LYS A 321 -31.70 -23.86 20.00
CA LYS A 321 -31.95 -24.92 19.00
C LYS A 321 -32.78 -26.07 19.53
N ASP A 322 -32.58 -26.49 20.78
CA ASP A 322 -33.39 -27.52 21.44
C ASP A 322 -34.83 -27.05 21.60
N TRP A 323 -35.04 -25.78 21.99
CA TRP A 323 -36.40 -25.21 22.07
C TRP A 323 -37.07 -25.17 20.70
N ILE A 324 -36.38 -24.75 19.64
CA ILE A 324 -36.88 -24.75 18.26
C ILE A 324 -37.29 -26.15 17.83
N THR A 325 -36.45 -27.13 18.10
CA THR A 325 -36.69 -28.54 17.73
C THR A 325 -37.85 -29.14 18.48
N LYS A 326 -37.89 -28.92 19.82
CA LYS A 326 -38.96 -29.45 20.70
C LYS A 326 -40.35 -28.93 20.32
N ASN A 327 -40.42 -27.69 19.82
CA ASN A 327 -41.68 -27.05 19.46
C ASN A 327 -41.98 -27.17 17.95
N GLU A 328 -41.19 -27.98 17.18
CA GLU A 328 -41.35 -28.22 15.77
C GLU A 328 -41.36 -26.92 14.92
N ILE A 329 -40.63 -25.90 15.36
CA ILE A 329 -40.56 -24.60 14.69
C ILE A 329 -39.52 -24.65 13.58
N GLY A 330 -39.85 -24.13 12.41
CA GLY A 330 -38.86 -24.01 11.32
C GLY A 330 -37.72 -23.04 11.72
N ILE A 331 -36.47 -23.52 11.70
CA ILE A 331 -35.28 -22.77 12.18
C ILE A 331 -35.17 -21.36 11.59
N GLY A 332 -35.52 -21.17 10.32
CA GLY A 332 -35.49 -19.85 9.66
C GLY A 332 -36.51 -18.86 10.22
N LYS A 333 -37.62 -19.35 10.80
CA LYS A 333 -38.66 -18.52 11.43
C LYS A 333 -38.17 -17.84 12.72
N ILE A 334 -37.11 -18.36 13.34
CA ILE A 334 -36.50 -17.82 14.55
C ILE A 334 -35.18 -17.09 14.20
N MET A 335 -34.24 -17.76 13.52
CA MET A 335 -32.88 -17.27 13.40
C MET A 335 -32.78 -15.97 12.59
N GLN A 336 -33.61 -15.81 11.54
CA GLN A 336 -33.56 -14.58 10.72
C GLN A 336 -34.20 -13.38 11.45
N PRO A 337 -35.42 -13.47 12.03
CA PRO A 337 -35.97 -12.40 12.86
C PRO A 337 -35.12 -12.08 14.08
N PHE A 338 -34.53 -13.08 14.73
CA PHE A 338 -33.64 -12.88 15.86
C PHE A 338 -32.40 -12.03 15.45
N ARG A 339 -31.72 -12.42 14.36
CA ARG A 339 -30.61 -11.61 13.84
C ARG A 339 -31.05 -10.20 13.46
N LEU A 340 -32.20 -10.08 12.79
CA LEU A 340 -32.74 -8.78 12.40
C LEU A 340 -32.98 -7.89 13.64
N SER A 341 -33.53 -8.44 14.71
CA SER A 341 -33.75 -7.72 15.96
C SER A 341 -32.46 -7.18 16.58
N LEU A 342 -31.38 -7.98 16.53
CA LEU A 342 -30.12 -7.60 17.17
C LEU A 342 -29.24 -6.66 16.35
N VAL A 343 -29.24 -6.83 15.02
CA VAL A 343 -28.30 -6.17 14.10
C VAL A 343 -28.98 -5.14 13.21
N GLY A 344 -30.30 -5.21 13.02
CA GLY A 344 -31.04 -4.43 12.05
C GLY A 344 -30.93 -4.94 10.60
N ALA A 345 -30.10 -5.96 10.36
CA ALA A 345 -29.87 -6.55 9.04
C ALA A 345 -29.44 -8.02 9.17
N LEU A 346 -29.45 -8.77 8.04
CA LEU A 346 -28.96 -10.16 8.00
C LEU A 346 -27.45 -10.21 7.72
N LYS A 347 -26.67 -9.49 8.50
CA LYS A 347 -25.19 -9.41 8.39
C LYS A 347 -24.50 -9.76 9.71
N GLY A 348 -23.18 -9.79 9.71
CA GLY A 348 -22.36 -9.97 10.91
C GLY A 348 -21.84 -11.41 11.11
N PRO A 349 -21.12 -11.67 12.22
CA PRO A 349 -20.57 -12.98 12.57
C PRO A 349 -21.66 -13.96 13.00
N HIS A 350 -21.26 -15.07 13.61
CA HIS A 350 -22.20 -16.06 14.11
C HIS A 350 -23.18 -15.43 15.13
N LEU A 351 -24.48 -15.75 15.01
CA LEU A 351 -25.54 -15.05 15.76
C LEU A 351 -25.35 -15.15 17.28
N PHE A 352 -25.01 -16.32 17.78
CA PHE A 352 -24.89 -16.55 19.21
C PHE A 352 -23.63 -15.92 19.81
N ASP A 353 -22.57 -15.70 19.03
CA ASP A 353 -21.44 -14.86 19.45
C ASP A 353 -21.87 -13.40 19.62
N ILE A 354 -22.76 -12.90 18.77
CA ILE A 354 -23.34 -11.55 18.94
C ILE A 354 -24.12 -11.49 20.24
N VAL A 355 -24.98 -12.47 20.50
CA VAL A 355 -25.82 -12.56 21.72
C VAL A 355 -24.96 -12.59 22.99
N GLU A 356 -23.90 -13.42 23.01
CA GLU A 356 -22.96 -13.48 24.13
C GLU A 356 -22.30 -12.12 24.41
N VAL A 357 -21.81 -11.43 23.37
CA VAL A 357 -21.09 -10.18 23.51
C VAL A 357 -21.99 -9.03 23.97
N ILE A 358 -23.20 -8.90 23.41
CA ILE A 358 -24.12 -7.82 23.82
C ILE A 358 -24.78 -8.10 25.19
N GLY A 359 -24.82 -9.36 25.60
CA GLY A 359 -25.37 -9.77 26.88
C GLY A 359 -26.90 -9.99 26.89
N LYS A 360 -27.38 -10.60 27.97
CA LYS A 360 -28.77 -11.05 28.08
C LYS A 360 -29.77 -9.89 28.04
N ASP A 361 -29.57 -8.88 28.87
CA ASP A 361 -30.52 -7.76 28.99
C ASP A 361 -30.66 -6.98 27.71
N GLU A 362 -29.53 -6.68 27.04
CA GLU A 362 -29.53 -5.98 25.75
C GLU A 362 -30.15 -6.83 24.64
N THR A 363 -29.92 -8.14 24.64
CA THR A 363 -30.58 -9.07 23.71
C THR A 363 -32.11 -8.99 23.84
N ILE A 364 -32.63 -9.06 25.05
CA ILE A 364 -34.06 -8.98 25.33
C ILE A 364 -34.61 -7.62 24.91
N ASN A 365 -33.95 -6.53 25.29
CA ASN A 365 -34.36 -5.18 24.95
C ASN A 365 -34.49 -4.98 23.44
N ARG A 366 -33.52 -5.49 22.66
CA ARG A 366 -33.53 -5.39 21.17
C ARG A 366 -34.65 -6.22 20.56
N ILE A 367 -34.93 -7.41 21.08
CA ILE A 367 -36.05 -8.22 20.61
C ILE A 367 -37.36 -7.49 20.87
N GLN A 368 -37.57 -6.97 22.09
CA GLN A 368 -38.77 -6.21 22.45
C GLN A 368 -38.98 -4.98 21.55
N LYS A 369 -37.89 -4.23 21.29
CA LYS A 369 -37.93 -3.10 20.40
C LYS A 369 -38.30 -3.50 18.95
N ALA A 370 -37.78 -4.61 18.46
CA ALA A 370 -38.14 -5.12 17.14
C ALA A 370 -39.62 -5.52 17.05
N ILE A 371 -40.16 -6.21 18.09
CA ILE A 371 -41.56 -6.56 18.17
C ILE A 371 -42.47 -5.32 18.12
N ALA A 372 -42.04 -4.23 18.76
CA ALA A 372 -42.82 -2.98 18.82
C ALA A 372 -42.73 -2.14 17.52
N THR A 373 -41.72 -2.41 16.66
CA THR A 373 -41.41 -1.58 15.49
C THR A 373 -41.80 -2.24 14.18
N LEU A 374 -41.67 -3.57 14.06
CA LEU A 374 -41.89 -4.34 12.85
C LEU A 374 -43.26 -5.03 12.86
#